data_09a6650f1f071b2586409b6c3449f85d
#
_entry.id   09a6650f1f071b2586409b6c3449f85d
#
_cell.length_a   1.000
_cell.length_b   1.000
_cell.length_c   1.000
_cell.angle_alpha   90.00
_cell.angle_beta   90.00
_cell.angle_gamma   90.00
#
_symmetry.space_group_name_H-M   'P 1'
#
loop_
_entity.id
_entity.type
_entity.pdbx_description
1 polymer ?
#
loop_
_entity_poly.entity_id
_entity_poly.type
_entity_poly.pdbx_seq_one_letter_code
_entity_poly.pdbx_strand_id
1 'polypeptide(L)'
;FLTVDNALDLIAGYDVVIDGTDNFPTRYLVNDACTRLGIPNVYGGVLRFDGQLSVFDARVGPCYRCLFPEPPPTELAPNCAEAGVLGVLPGVIGALQATEAIKLLTGIGTPMIGRMLVYDGLDLSFGTVTVAKAPDCPCCSKPRSEIVLREVQMVCSAPVVGQGLSAAQALARLEAGPEMVLLDVRNPPEWMGGTLPDALRIPKPLIDEAVGALREQG
;
A
#
# COMPACT_ATOMS: atom_id res chain seq x y z
N PHE A 1 15.41 1.91 3.37
CA PHE A 1 14.26 1.08 3.02
C PHE A 1 14.23 -0.14 3.93
N LEU A 2 13.02 -0.55 4.34
CA LEU A 2 12.80 -1.80 5.06
C LEU A 2 12.84 -2.97 4.05
N THR A 3 13.63 -3.98 4.34
CA THR A 3 13.81 -5.17 3.51
C THR A 3 13.69 -6.43 4.35
N VAL A 4 13.54 -7.58 3.70
CA VAL A 4 13.52 -8.88 4.39
C VAL A 4 14.79 -9.11 5.22
N ASP A 5 15.93 -8.62 4.73
CA ASP A 5 17.24 -8.82 5.37
C ASP A 5 17.42 -7.96 6.63
N ASN A 6 16.78 -6.77 6.70
CA ASN A 6 17.02 -5.82 7.79
C ASN A 6 15.82 -5.63 8.74
N ALA A 7 14.63 -6.14 8.38
CA ALA A 7 13.40 -5.84 9.13
C ALA A 7 13.45 -6.31 10.58
N LEU A 8 14.00 -7.50 10.84
CA LEU A 8 14.09 -8.03 12.20
C LEU A 8 15.03 -7.19 13.06
N ASP A 9 16.21 -6.87 12.55
CA ASP A 9 17.21 -6.11 13.28
C ASP A 9 16.74 -4.67 13.57
N LEU A 10 16.06 -4.05 12.60
CA LEU A 10 15.53 -2.70 12.77
C LEU A 10 14.36 -2.63 13.76
N ILE A 11 13.53 -3.67 13.84
CA ILE A 11 12.33 -3.68 14.69
C ILE A 11 12.60 -4.22 16.11
N ALA A 12 13.58 -5.12 16.28
CA ALA A 12 13.81 -5.85 17.53
C ALA A 12 14.03 -4.97 18.77
N GLY A 13 14.44 -3.72 18.62
CA GLY A 13 14.71 -2.81 19.73
C GLY A 13 13.51 -1.97 20.22
N TYR A 14 12.32 -2.18 19.67
CA TYR A 14 11.15 -1.37 19.94
C TYR A 14 10.05 -2.14 20.68
N ASP A 15 9.27 -1.43 21.47
CA ASP A 15 8.13 -1.98 22.21
C ASP A 15 6.84 -1.98 21.38
N VAL A 16 6.75 -1.12 20.38
CA VAL A 16 5.60 -0.95 19.48
C VAL A 16 6.08 -0.44 18.12
N VAL A 17 5.43 -0.89 17.06
CA VAL A 17 5.61 -0.36 15.71
C VAL A 17 4.34 0.38 15.29
N ILE A 18 4.48 1.57 14.72
CA ILE A 18 3.39 2.32 14.10
C ILE A 18 3.56 2.22 12.58
N ASP A 19 2.64 1.53 11.92
CA ASP A 19 2.65 1.32 10.47
C ASP A 19 1.77 2.35 9.77
N GLY A 20 2.38 3.36 9.17
CA GLY A 20 1.75 4.36 8.31
C GLY A 20 2.15 4.18 6.84
N THR A 21 2.56 2.99 6.42
CA THR A 21 2.98 2.74 5.03
C THR A 21 1.78 2.74 4.08
N ASP A 22 2.04 3.08 2.83
CA ASP A 22 1.04 3.20 1.76
C ASP A 22 1.11 2.08 0.71
N ASN A 23 1.91 1.05 0.98
CA ASN A 23 2.09 -0.06 0.05
C ASN A 23 1.98 -1.43 0.75
N PHE A 24 1.41 -2.40 0.05
CA PHE A 24 1.20 -3.74 0.58
C PHE A 24 2.51 -4.49 0.89
N PRO A 25 3.54 -4.50 0.04
CA PRO A 25 4.78 -5.21 0.34
C PRO A 25 5.36 -4.86 1.71
N THR A 26 5.46 -3.56 2.01
CA THR A 26 5.97 -3.10 3.32
C THR A 26 5.04 -3.46 4.46
N ARG A 27 3.71 -3.34 4.30
CA ARG A 27 2.72 -3.74 5.33
C ARG A 27 2.82 -5.20 5.72
N TYR A 28 2.92 -6.09 4.72
CA TYR A 28 3.09 -7.52 4.98
C TYR A 28 4.41 -7.82 5.67
N LEU A 29 5.49 -7.17 5.25
CA LEU A 29 6.80 -7.33 5.87
C LEU A 29 6.82 -6.85 7.32
N VAL A 30 6.25 -5.67 7.61
CA VAL A 30 6.10 -5.14 8.97
C VAL A 30 5.28 -6.10 9.84
N ASN A 31 4.12 -6.56 9.34
CA ASN A 31 3.30 -7.52 10.07
C ASN A 31 4.06 -8.80 10.42
N ASP A 32 4.75 -9.39 9.43
CA ASP A 32 5.44 -10.67 9.62
C ASP A 32 6.62 -10.51 10.59
N ALA A 33 7.38 -9.42 10.49
CA ALA A 33 8.47 -9.11 11.41
C ALA A 33 7.95 -8.85 12.84
N CYS A 34 6.92 -8.03 13.00
CA CYS A 34 6.28 -7.77 14.28
C CYS A 34 5.72 -9.04 14.91
N THR A 35 5.06 -9.89 14.13
CA THR A 35 4.52 -11.18 14.60
C THR A 35 5.64 -12.10 15.06
N ARG A 36 6.74 -12.21 14.30
CA ARG A 36 7.90 -13.02 14.65
C ARG A 36 8.58 -12.54 15.93
N LEU A 37 8.75 -11.24 16.09
CA LEU A 37 9.38 -10.63 17.29
C LEU A 37 8.42 -10.59 18.49
N GLY A 38 7.11 -10.69 18.28
CA GLY A 38 6.09 -10.52 19.31
C GLY A 38 5.92 -9.07 19.73
N ILE A 39 6.08 -8.15 18.80
CA ILE A 39 5.91 -6.71 18.98
C ILE A 39 4.56 -6.30 18.38
N PRO A 40 3.72 -5.53 19.08
CA PRO A 40 2.45 -5.06 18.54
C PRO A 40 2.68 -4.07 17.39
N ASN A 41 1.85 -4.19 16.35
CA ASN A 41 1.81 -3.30 15.19
C ASN A 41 0.53 -2.48 15.21
N VAL A 42 0.67 -1.15 15.33
CA VAL A 42 -0.44 -0.20 15.21
C VAL A 42 -0.61 0.17 13.75
N TYR A 43 -1.52 -0.51 13.09
CA TYR A 43 -1.83 -0.35 11.68
C TYR A 43 -2.68 0.87 11.42
N GLY A 44 -2.32 1.68 10.42
CA GLY A 44 -3.13 2.73 9.82
C GLY A 44 -3.19 2.59 8.30
N GLY A 45 -4.35 2.78 7.73
CA GLY A 45 -4.57 2.78 6.30
C GLY A 45 -5.49 3.91 5.88
N VAL A 46 -5.22 4.53 4.74
CA VAL A 46 -6.08 5.57 4.14
C VAL A 46 -6.24 5.29 2.66
N LEU A 47 -7.44 5.51 2.13
CA LEU A 47 -7.73 5.40 0.70
C LEU A 47 -8.91 6.30 0.37
N ARG A 48 -8.76 7.16 -0.64
CA ARG A 48 -9.78 8.12 -1.05
C ARG A 48 -10.29 8.97 0.12
N PHE A 49 -11.45 8.65 0.66
CA PHE A 49 -12.11 9.34 1.78
C PHE A 49 -12.19 8.48 3.04
N ASP A 50 -11.68 7.26 2.98
CA ASP A 50 -11.77 6.28 4.06
C ASP A 50 -10.46 6.15 4.83
N GLY A 51 -10.57 5.92 6.13
CA GLY A 51 -9.47 5.60 7.03
C GLY A 51 -9.72 4.30 7.79
N GLN A 52 -8.66 3.58 8.10
CA GLN A 52 -8.69 2.35 8.88
C GLN A 52 -7.62 2.39 9.97
N LEU A 53 -7.94 1.81 11.12
CA LEU A 53 -7.02 1.67 12.24
C LEU A 53 -7.26 0.33 12.94
N SER A 54 -6.19 -0.37 13.31
CA SER A 54 -6.26 -1.55 14.16
C SER A 54 -4.94 -1.72 14.93
N VAL A 55 -4.96 -2.54 15.97
CA VAL A 55 -3.74 -3.03 16.62
C VAL A 55 -3.63 -4.54 16.36
N PHE A 56 -2.59 -4.93 15.66
CA PHE A 56 -2.27 -6.32 15.40
C PHE A 56 -1.21 -6.80 16.40
N ASP A 57 -1.62 -7.67 17.31
CA ASP A 57 -0.74 -8.30 18.31
C ASP A 57 -1.01 -9.80 18.34
N ALA A 58 -0.20 -10.57 17.65
CA ALA A 58 -0.37 -12.00 17.50
C ALA A 58 -0.22 -12.80 18.79
N ARG A 59 0.30 -12.18 19.87
CA ARG A 59 0.40 -12.82 21.21
C ARG A 59 -0.98 -13.02 21.85
N VAL A 60 -1.88 -12.05 21.64
CA VAL A 60 -3.18 -11.99 22.33
C VAL A 60 -4.37 -11.82 21.39
N GLY A 61 -4.13 -11.63 20.09
CA GLY A 61 -5.18 -11.37 19.11
C GLY A 61 -4.76 -11.73 17.68
N PRO A 62 -5.43 -11.16 16.66
CA PRO A 62 -5.12 -11.37 15.26
C PRO A 62 -3.83 -10.64 14.85
N CYS A 63 -3.19 -11.11 13.78
CA CYS A 63 -2.24 -10.35 12.99
C CYS A 63 -2.91 -9.82 11.71
N TYR A 64 -2.22 -8.98 10.94
CA TYR A 64 -2.74 -8.42 9.69
C TYR A 64 -3.16 -9.50 8.69
N ARG A 65 -2.40 -10.63 8.60
CA ARG A 65 -2.73 -11.75 7.72
C ARG A 65 -3.95 -12.57 8.16
N CYS A 66 -4.46 -12.39 9.38
CA CYS A 66 -5.74 -12.99 9.76
C CYS A 66 -6.90 -12.35 8.99
N LEU A 67 -6.79 -11.07 8.66
CA LEU A 67 -7.80 -10.32 7.89
C LEU A 67 -7.49 -10.34 6.39
N PHE A 68 -6.22 -10.19 6.04
CA PHE A 68 -5.72 -10.14 4.66
C PHE A 68 -4.63 -11.21 4.48
N PRO A 69 -4.99 -12.48 4.23
CA PRO A 69 -4.02 -13.58 4.12
C PRO A 69 -2.96 -13.35 3.04
N GLU A 70 -3.40 -12.80 1.90
CA GLU A 70 -2.58 -12.48 0.73
C GLU A 70 -2.90 -11.06 0.23
N PRO A 71 -1.95 -10.40 -0.44
CA PRO A 71 -2.22 -9.11 -1.06
C PRO A 71 -3.34 -9.22 -2.09
N PRO A 72 -4.19 -8.20 -2.17
CA PRO A 72 -5.20 -8.16 -3.22
C PRO A 72 -4.53 -8.06 -4.60
N PRO A 73 -5.18 -8.57 -5.66
CA PRO A 73 -4.77 -8.31 -7.03
C PRO A 73 -4.64 -6.80 -7.29
N THR A 74 -3.65 -6.41 -8.08
CA THR A 74 -3.35 -4.99 -8.36
C THR A 74 -4.53 -4.23 -8.95
N GLU A 75 -5.37 -4.91 -9.74
CA GLU A 75 -6.56 -4.33 -10.35
C GLU A 75 -7.63 -3.93 -9.32
N LEU A 76 -7.67 -4.62 -8.17
CA LEU A 76 -8.65 -4.40 -7.11
C LEU A 76 -8.15 -3.47 -6.00
N ALA A 77 -6.88 -3.13 -6.02
CA ALA A 77 -6.27 -2.31 -4.98
C ALA A 77 -5.35 -1.24 -5.59
N PRO A 78 -5.93 -0.21 -6.21
CA PRO A 78 -5.16 0.93 -6.68
C PRO A 78 -4.38 1.53 -5.50
N ASN A 79 -3.15 1.92 -5.74
CA ASN A 79 -2.35 2.61 -4.73
C ASN A 79 -2.88 4.03 -4.45
N CYS A 80 -2.43 4.64 -3.36
CA CYS A 80 -2.86 5.98 -2.97
C CYS A 80 -2.58 7.05 -4.04
N ALA A 81 -1.54 6.88 -4.86
CA ALA A 81 -1.21 7.80 -5.93
C ALA A 81 -2.19 7.71 -7.11
N GLU A 82 -2.73 6.51 -7.38
CA GLU A 82 -3.71 6.27 -8.44
C GLU A 82 -5.13 6.64 -8.01
N ALA A 83 -5.51 6.25 -6.78
CA ALA A 83 -6.87 6.46 -6.27
C ALA A 83 -7.10 7.85 -5.67
N GLY A 84 -6.02 8.52 -5.28
CA GLY A 84 -6.07 9.75 -4.49
C GLY A 84 -6.40 9.50 -3.01
N VAL A 85 -6.11 10.49 -2.17
CA VAL A 85 -6.44 10.49 -0.74
C VAL A 85 -6.79 11.91 -0.31
N LEU A 86 -7.85 12.05 0.46
CA LEU A 86 -8.17 13.33 1.11
C LEU A 86 -7.05 13.68 2.10
N GLY A 87 -6.31 14.78 1.83
CA GLY A 87 -5.03 15.10 2.48
C GLY A 87 -5.05 15.25 4.00
N VAL A 88 -6.23 15.42 4.62
CA VAL A 88 -6.39 15.49 6.08
C VAL A 88 -6.49 14.11 6.75
N LEU A 89 -6.86 13.06 5.99
CA LEU A 89 -7.05 11.70 6.55
C LEU A 89 -5.81 11.14 7.24
N PRO A 90 -4.59 11.25 6.68
CA PRO A 90 -3.38 10.82 7.37
C PRO A 90 -3.20 11.47 8.74
N GLY A 91 -3.62 12.74 8.90
CA GLY A 91 -3.60 13.44 10.19
C GLY A 91 -4.57 12.82 11.20
N VAL A 92 -5.81 12.51 10.78
CA VAL A 92 -6.82 11.87 11.63
C VAL A 92 -6.36 10.48 12.05
N ILE A 93 -6.01 9.63 11.09
CA ILE A 93 -5.60 8.25 11.36
C ILE A 93 -4.28 8.22 12.15
N GLY A 94 -3.31 9.08 11.82
CA GLY A 94 -2.04 9.17 12.55
C GLY A 94 -2.21 9.58 14.01
N ALA A 95 -3.13 10.51 14.32
CA ALA A 95 -3.44 10.88 15.70
C ALA A 95 -4.08 9.70 16.47
N LEU A 96 -4.93 8.93 15.83
CA LEU A 96 -5.53 7.72 16.40
C LEU A 96 -4.47 6.61 16.57
N GLN A 97 -3.54 6.42 15.63
CA GLN A 97 -2.41 5.51 15.80
C GLN A 97 -1.54 5.89 16.98
N ALA A 98 -1.22 7.17 17.16
CA ALA A 98 -0.45 7.66 18.31
C ALA A 98 -1.19 7.36 19.63
N THR A 99 -2.50 7.52 19.67
CA THR A 99 -3.33 7.18 20.83
C THR A 99 -3.25 5.70 21.17
N GLU A 100 -3.32 4.80 20.17
CA GLU A 100 -3.17 3.36 20.40
C GLU A 100 -1.77 2.99 20.91
N ALA A 101 -0.73 3.61 20.35
CA ALA A 101 0.65 3.41 20.81
C ALA A 101 0.82 3.83 22.27
N ILE A 102 0.27 4.99 22.67
CA ILE A 102 0.29 5.45 24.06
C ILE A 102 -0.42 4.45 24.98
N LYS A 103 -1.59 3.95 24.59
CA LYS A 103 -2.32 2.93 25.37
C LYS A 103 -1.50 1.66 25.56
N LEU A 104 -0.84 1.18 24.51
CA LEU A 104 0.03 0.00 24.58
C LEU A 104 1.21 0.21 25.50
N LEU A 105 1.89 1.37 25.42
CA LEU A 105 3.08 1.67 26.21
C LEU A 105 2.79 1.96 27.69
N THR A 106 1.62 2.55 27.97
CA THR A 106 1.26 2.96 29.34
C THR A 106 0.34 1.96 30.05
N GLY A 107 -0.27 1.03 29.31
CA GLY A 107 -1.25 0.09 29.85
C GLY A 107 -2.61 0.71 30.18
N ILE A 108 -2.87 1.95 29.76
CA ILE A 108 -4.15 2.64 30.02
C ILE A 108 -5.19 2.27 28.93
N GLY A 109 -6.45 2.22 29.32
CA GLY A 109 -7.56 1.98 28.39
C GLY A 109 -7.52 0.58 27.77
N THR A 110 -8.20 0.43 26.64
CA THR A 110 -8.31 -0.86 25.89
C THR A 110 -7.82 -0.66 24.48
N PRO A 111 -6.67 -1.24 24.08
CA PRO A 111 -6.19 -1.19 22.71
C PRO A 111 -7.17 -1.81 21.69
N MET A 112 -7.09 -1.42 20.44
CA MET A 112 -7.95 -1.88 19.34
C MET A 112 -7.58 -3.29 18.84
N ILE A 113 -7.07 -4.17 19.72
CA ILE A 113 -6.76 -5.56 19.37
C ILE A 113 -8.06 -6.33 19.10
N GLY A 114 -8.11 -7.07 18.00
CA GLY A 114 -9.29 -7.84 17.58
C GLY A 114 -10.44 -6.98 17.05
N ARG A 115 -10.19 -5.70 16.80
CA ARG A 115 -11.16 -4.76 16.24
C ARG A 115 -10.47 -3.87 15.19
N MET A 116 -11.21 -3.47 14.17
CA MET A 116 -10.78 -2.48 13.21
C MET A 116 -11.74 -1.29 13.25
N LEU A 117 -11.21 -0.12 13.47
CA LEU A 117 -11.92 1.13 13.25
C LEU A 117 -11.96 1.43 11.77
N VAL A 118 -13.12 1.81 11.27
CA VAL A 118 -13.32 2.35 9.93
C VAL A 118 -13.84 3.78 10.07
N TYR A 119 -13.16 4.71 9.43
CA TYR A 119 -13.53 6.12 9.40
C TYR A 119 -13.96 6.51 8.01
N ASP A 120 -15.15 7.06 7.87
CA ASP A 120 -15.67 7.69 6.67
C ASP A 120 -15.48 9.21 6.78
N GLY A 121 -14.61 9.76 5.95
CA GLY A 121 -14.29 11.19 5.96
C GLY A 121 -15.36 12.06 5.30
N LEU A 122 -16.29 11.50 4.52
CA LEU A 122 -17.40 12.26 3.93
C LEU A 122 -18.52 12.50 4.94
N ASP A 123 -18.87 11.45 5.70
CA ASP A 123 -19.93 11.53 6.71
C ASP A 123 -19.41 11.82 8.12
N LEU A 124 -18.09 11.92 8.30
CA LEU A 124 -17.43 12.06 9.61
C LEU A 124 -17.87 10.97 10.60
N SER A 125 -18.09 9.77 10.10
CA SER A 125 -18.57 8.65 10.89
C SER A 125 -17.46 7.65 11.23
N PHE A 126 -17.63 7.00 12.39
CA PHE A 126 -16.73 5.95 12.85
C PHE A 126 -17.51 4.64 13.03
N GLY A 127 -17.07 3.60 12.37
CA GLY A 127 -17.55 2.24 12.55
C GLY A 127 -16.47 1.36 13.19
N THR A 128 -16.89 0.24 13.77
CA THR A 128 -15.97 -0.75 14.30
C THR A 128 -16.38 -2.14 13.84
N VAL A 129 -15.41 -2.89 13.29
CA VAL A 129 -15.60 -4.26 12.84
C VAL A 129 -14.75 -5.18 13.70
N THR A 130 -15.31 -6.32 14.11
CA THR A 130 -14.56 -7.36 14.85
C THR A 130 -13.63 -8.11 13.89
N VAL A 131 -12.38 -8.28 14.29
CA VAL A 131 -11.36 -9.05 13.58
C VAL A 131 -10.95 -10.24 14.43
N ALA A 132 -11.35 -11.42 14.02
CA ALA A 132 -10.99 -12.65 14.73
C ALA A 132 -9.60 -13.16 14.30
N LYS A 133 -8.91 -13.84 15.23
CA LYS A 133 -7.69 -14.57 14.89
C LYS A 133 -8.06 -15.80 14.06
N ALA A 134 -7.50 -15.91 12.85
CA ALA A 134 -7.75 -17.05 11.97
C ALA A 134 -6.91 -18.25 12.43
N PRO A 135 -7.52 -19.43 12.63
CA PRO A 135 -6.81 -20.62 13.12
C PRO A 135 -5.79 -21.16 12.10
N ASP A 136 -6.02 -20.90 10.83
CA ASP A 136 -5.20 -21.30 9.67
C ASP A 136 -4.39 -20.15 9.06
N CYS A 137 -4.22 -19.07 9.82
CA CYS A 137 -3.48 -17.90 9.36
C CYS A 137 -2.08 -18.27 8.82
N PRO A 138 -1.70 -17.86 7.61
CA PRO A 138 -0.40 -18.22 7.02
C PRO A 138 0.81 -17.71 7.81
N CYS A 139 0.61 -16.78 8.73
CA CYS A 139 1.64 -16.20 9.58
C CYS A 139 1.50 -16.65 11.04
N CYS A 140 0.50 -16.17 11.78
CA CYS A 140 0.44 -16.30 13.24
C CYS A 140 -0.16 -17.63 13.76
N SER A 141 -0.55 -18.58 12.90
CA SER A 141 -0.90 -19.93 13.29
C SER A 141 0.32 -20.79 13.63
N LYS A 142 1.52 -20.33 13.26
CA LYS A 142 2.79 -21.03 13.47
C LYS A 142 3.53 -20.51 14.69
N PRO A 143 4.46 -21.31 15.28
CA PRO A 143 5.40 -20.81 16.26
C PRO A 143 6.18 -19.61 15.71
N ARG A 144 6.42 -18.60 16.53
CA ARG A 144 7.11 -17.36 16.09
C ARG A 144 8.47 -17.64 15.44
N SER A 145 9.22 -18.63 15.95
CA SER A 145 10.51 -19.04 15.39
C SER A 145 10.44 -19.57 13.95
N GLU A 146 9.27 -20.04 13.53
CA GLU A 146 9.05 -20.64 12.21
C GLU A 146 8.49 -19.61 11.19
N ILE A 147 8.19 -18.40 11.63
CA ILE A 147 7.73 -17.35 10.73
C ILE A 147 8.89 -16.88 9.86
N VAL A 148 8.79 -17.11 8.56
CA VAL A 148 9.79 -16.69 7.57
C VAL A 148 9.28 -15.43 6.88
N LEU A 149 10.08 -14.35 6.96
CA LEU A 149 9.81 -13.13 6.22
C LEU A 149 9.99 -13.41 4.72
N ARG A 150 9.09 -12.88 3.92
CA ARG A 150 9.11 -13.03 2.47
C ARG A 150 8.82 -11.70 1.80
N GLU A 151 9.47 -11.45 0.70
CA GLU A 151 9.04 -10.36 -0.17
C GLU A 151 7.68 -10.68 -0.76
N VAL A 152 6.76 -9.76 -0.60
CA VAL A 152 5.47 -9.79 -1.25
C VAL A 152 5.61 -9.05 -2.57
N GLN A 153 5.62 -9.78 -3.67
CA GLN A 153 5.60 -9.17 -4.98
C GLN A 153 4.16 -8.76 -5.31
N MET A 154 3.96 -7.48 -5.57
CA MET A 154 2.76 -7.04 -6.26
C MET A 154 2.90 -7.53 -7.70
N VAL A 155 2.18 -8.58 -8.05
CA VAL A 155 2.12 -9.03 -9.44
C VAL A 155 1.27 -8.00 -10.18
N CYS A 156 1.91 -7.06 -10.85
CA CYS A 156 1.25 -6.31 -11.91
C CYS A 156 0.86 -7.34 -12.98
N SER A 157 -0.39 -7.71 -13.02
CA SER A 157 -0.91 -8.72 -13.96
C SER A 157 -1.05 -8.21 -15.39
N ALA A 158 -0.62 -6.99 -15.67
CA ALA A 158 -0.42 -6.59 -17.05
C ALA A 158 0.93 -7.15 -17.50
N PRO A 159 0.96 -8.03 -18.54
CA PRO A 159 2.23 -8.35 -19.15
C PRO A 159 2.84 -7.04 -19.62
N VAL A 160 4.03 -6.71 -19.10
CA VAL A 160 4.83 -5.61 -19.65
C VAL A 160 5.21 -6.06 -21.06
N VAL A 161 4.35 -5.76 -22.02
CA VAL A 161 4.63 -5.93 -23.44
C VAL A 161 5.56 -4.78 -23.82
N GLY A 162 6.84 -4.94 -23.49
CA GLY A 162 7.87 -3.95 -23.80
C GLY A 162 8.99 -3.93 -22.77
N GLN A 163 10.20 -3.63 -23.21
CA GLN A 163 11.32 -3.38 -22.32
C GLN A 163 11.18 -1.96 -21.74
N GLY A 164 11.11 -1.85 -20.41
CA GLY A 164 11.22 -0.56 -19.73
C GLY A 164 12.54 0.12 -20.11
N LEU A 165 12.46 1.39 -20.50
CA LEU A 165 13.63 2.21 -20.82
C LEU A 165 13.90 3.16 -19.66
N SER A 166 15.16 3.39 -19.34
CA SER A 166 15.52 4.55 -18.51
C SER A 166 15.23 5.86 -19.28
N ALA A 167 15.07 6.97 -18.54
CA ALA A 167 14.84 8.28 -19.17
C ALA A 167 15.92 8.63 -20.21
N ALA A 168 17.19 8.32 -19.93
CA ALA A 168 18.30 8.54 -20.86
C ALA A 168 18.18 7.68 -22.13
N GLN A 169 17.77 6.43 -21.99
CA GLN A 169 17.56 5.53 -23.13
C GLN A 169 16.34 5.94 -23.97
N ALA A 170 15.26 6.42 -23.31
CA ALA A 170 14.10 6.93 -24.01
C ALA A 170 14.44 8.19 -24.80
N LEU A 171 15.18 9.13 -24.20
CA LEU A 171 15.63 10.35 -24.87
C LEU A 171 16.53 10.03 -26.08
N ALA A 172 17.52 9.16 -25.90
CA ALA A 172 18.41 8.76 -27.00
C ALA A 172 17.64 8.10 -28.16
N ARG A 173 16.58 7.35 -27.88
CA ARG A 173 15.73 6.76 -28.93
C ARG A 173 14.87 7.79 -29.64
N LEU A 174 14.35 8.80 -28.92
CA LEU A 174 13.58 9.91 -29.52
C LEU A 174 14.46 10.75 -30.45
N GLU A 175 15.74 10.95 -30.10
CA GLU A 175 16.70 11.68 -30.92
C GLU A 175 17.16 10.89 -32.16
N ALA A 176 17.10 9.56 -32.10
CA ALA A 176 17.64 8.68 -33.16
C ALA A 176 16.70 8.44 -34.36
N GLY A 177 15.40 8.80 -34.30
CA GLY A 177 14.53 8.55 -35.42
C GLY A 177 13.08 9.05 -35.31
N PRO A 178 12.48 9.46 -36.43
CA PRO A 178 11.14 10.05 -36.50
C PRO A 178 9.98 9.06 -36.37
N GLU A 179 10.23 7.74 -36.21
CA GLU A 179 9.20 6.71 -36.17
C GLU A 179 8.62 6.44 -34.77
N MET A 180 9.05 7.18 -33.76
CA MET A 180 8.57 6.96 -32.38
C MET A 180 7.57 8.04 -31.98
N VAL A 181 6.43 7.59 -31.48
CA VAL A 181 5.43 8.46 -30.87
C VAL A 181 5.59 8.42 -29.35
N LEU A 182 5.81 9.58 -28.74
CA LEU A 182 5.81 9.72 -27.30
C LEU A 182 4.38 9.91 -26.81
N LEU A 183 3.93 9.04 -25.91
CA LEU A 183 2.59 9.09 -25.34
C LEU A 183 2.65 9.48 -23.87
N ASP A 184 2.07 10.64 -23.51
CA ASP A 184 1.87 11.02 -22.12
C ASP A 184 0.51 10.52 -21.63
N VAL A 185 0.56 9.41 -20.87
CA VAL A 185 -0.62 8.68 -20.38
C VAL A 185 -1.13 9.16 -19.02
N ARG A 186 -0.54 10.23 -18.48
CA ARG A 186 -0.95 10.83 -17.21
C ARG A 186 -2.35 11.47 -17.32
N ASN A 187 -2.96 11.75 -16.18
CA ASN A 187 -4.25 12.42 -16.16
C ASN A 187 -4.12 13.94 -16.42
N PRO A 188 -5.18 14.62 -16.92
CA PRO A 188 -5.12 16.05 -17.24
C PRO A 188 -4.57 16.97 -16.15
N PRO A 189 -4.87 16.78 -14.84
CA PRO A 189 -4.28 17.60 -13.79
C PRO A 189 -2.74 17.51 -13.70
N GLU A 190 -2.17 16.35 -14.04
CA GLU A 190 -0.72 16.12 -13.96
C GLU A 190 0.04 16.84 -15.10
N TRP A 191 -0.62 17.12 -16.21
CA TRP A 191 -0.06 17.88 -17.32
C TRP A 191 0.17 19.36 -16.99
N MET A 192 -0.51 19.89 -15.96
CA MET A 192 -0.31 21.26 -15.50
C MET A 192 1.10 21.49 -14.95
N GLY A 193 1.76 20.44 -14.47
CA GLY A 193 3.17 20.44 -14.04
C GLY A 193 4.19 20.40 -15.18
N GLY A 194 3.72 20.39 -16.43
CA GLY A 194 4.54 20.29 -17.64
C GLY A 194 4.47 18.90 -18.29
N THR A 195 4.69 18.88 -19.61
CA THR A 195 4.76 17.66 -20.43
C THR A 195 6.00 17.73 -21.31
N LEU A 196 6.46 16.59 -21.82
CA LEU A 196 7.54 16.58 -22.79
C LEU A 196 7.06 17.20 -24.13
N PRO A 197 7.93 17.94 -24.85
CA PRO A 197 7.59 18.45 -26.17
C PRO A 197 7.12 17.31 -27.09
N ASP A 198 6.15 17.62 -27.93
CA ASP A 198 5.59 16.71 -28.94
C ASP A 198 4.95 15.41 -28.41
N ALA A 199 4.74 15.30 -27.10
CA ALA A 199 4.03 14.15 -26.54
C ALA A 199 2.51 14.22 -26.83
N LEU A 200 1.97 13.13 -27.37
CA LEU A 200 0.53 12.93 -27.46
C LEU A 200 -0.04 12.71 -26.07
N ARG A 201 -1.05 13.47 -25.69
CA ARG A 201 -1.68 13.41 -24.36
C ARG A 201 -2.94 12.57 -24.41
N ILE A 202 -2.85 11.33 -23.99
CA ILE A 202 -3.99 10.40 -23.95
C ILE A 202 -4.04 9.79 -22.55
N PRO A 203 -5.01 10.17 -21.70
CA PRO A 203 -5.15 9.61 -20.36
C PRO A 203 -5.26 8.08 -20.41
N LYS A 204 -4.63 7.40 -19.44
CA LYS A 204 -4.59 5.93 -19.37
C LYS A 204 -5.96 5.25 -19.61
N PRO A 205 -7.10 5.74 -19.08
CA PRO A 205 -8.42 5.13 -19.34
C PRO A 205 -8.91 5.20 -20.79
N LEU A 206 -8.33 6.11 -21.59
CA LEU A 206 -8.73 6.35 -22.98
C LEU A 206 -7.77 5.72 -24.01
N ILE A 207 -6.73 5.00 -23.56
CA ILE A 207 -5.69 4.46 -24.44
C ILE A 207 -6.28 3.46 -25.44
N ASP A 208 -7.12 2.52 -24.97
CA ASP A 208 -7.66 1.46 -25.82
C ASP A 208 -8.53 2.02 -26.96
N GLU A 209 -9.33 3.04 -26.66
CA GLU A 209 -10.15 3.74 -27.64
C GLU A 209 -9.28 4.54 -28.63
N ALA A 210 -8.28 5.25 -28.13
CA ALA A 210 -7.36 6.03 -28.95
C ALA A 210 -6.46 5.17 -29.86
N VAL A 211 -5.98 4.02 -29.37
CA VAL A 211 -5.18 3.06 -30.17
C VAL A 211 -6.00 2.47 -31.29
N GLY A 212 -7.29 2.19 -31.06
CA GLY A 212 -8.22 1.80 -32.11
C GLY A 212 -8.28 2.83 -33.24
N ALA A 213 -8.52 4.09 -32.90
CA ALA A 213 -8.60 5.20 -33.85
C ALA A 213 -7.27 5.47 -34.61
N LEU A 214 -6.13 5.31 -33.94
CA LEU A 214 -4.81 5.49 -34.56
C LEU A 214 -4.47 4.37 -35.57
N ARG A 215 -4.95 3.14 -35.32
CA ARG A 215 -4.77 2.00 -36.24
C ARG A 215 -5.63 2.07 -37.51
N GLU A 216 -6.75 2.79 -37.45
CA GLU A 216 -7.65 2.99 -38.60
C GLU A 216 -7.15 4.11 -39.55
N GLN A 217 -6.24 4.94 -39.10
CA GLN A 217 -5.68 6.07 -39.87
C GLN A 217 -4.32 5.77 -40.53
N GLY A 218 -3.70 4.64 -40.25
CA GLY A 218 -2.42 4.19 -40.81
C GLY A 218 -2.55 2.94 -41.63
#